data_c9dfa3ef4dfe3e3a6b8e9e56b5b6af15
#
_entry.id   c9dfa3ef4dfe3e3a6b8e9e56b5b6af15
#
_cell.length_a   1.000
_cell.length_b   1.000
_cell.length_c   1.000
_cell.angle_alpha   90.00
_cell.angle_beta   90.00
_cell.angle_gamma   90.00
#
_symmetry.space_group_name_H-M   'P 1'
#
loop_
_entity.id
_entity.type
_entity.pdbx_description
1 polymer ?
#
loop_
_entity_poly.entity_id
_entity_poly.type
_entity_poly.pdbx_seq_one_letter_code
_entity_poly.pdbx_strand_id
1 'polypeptide(L)'
;MRGKSSGFTLIELLVVVTIIAILASIGMVVYGNVQKSARLAKRIGDLKGIETAIELYRSENEKYPISTSWRSECANGGGLAPDDVIPGLVPKYVRTFPSDPRMDKLNNTSCYMYISNGDGSGFKLINFQISEFTPADYLGQRGLVDPAKDGGSDPCRVDGGNPQSWGFYTYNACSL
;
A
#
# COMPACT_ATOMS: atom_id res chain seq x y z
N MET A 1 -28.15 51.90 -32.61
CA MET A 1 -28.84 51.23 -31.48
C MET A 1 -27.77 50.90 -30.42
N ARG A 2 -27.80 51.58 -29.26
CA ARG A 2 -26.89 51.25 -28.13
C ARG A 2 -27.53 50.12 -27.32
N GLY A 3 -26.94 48.95 -27.33
CA GLY A 3 -27.34 47.82 -26.47
C GLY A 3 -27.17 48.21 -25.00
N LYS A 4 -28.21 48.05 -24.19
CA LYS A 4 -28.13 48.17 -22.73
C LYS A 4 -27.26 47.04 -22.20
N SER A 5 -26.06 47.35 -21.72
CA SER A 5 -25.29 46.44 -20.91
C SER A 5 -25.94 46.34 -19.53
N SER A 6 -26.60 45.20 -19.21
CA SER A 6 -27.04 44.90 -17.85
C SER A 6 -25.77 44.55 -17.02
N GLY A 7 -25.46 45.38 -16.04
CA GLY A 7 -24.41 45.12 -15.08
C GLY A 7 -24.90 44.13 -14.04
N PHE A 8 -23.95 43.30 -13.49
CA PHE A 8 -24.21 42.38 -12.36
C PHE A 8 -24.51 43.20 -11.10
N THR A 9 -25.48 42.74 -10.32
CA THR A 9 -25.77 43.33 -9.01
C THR A 9 -24.84 42.77 -7.93
N LEU A 10 -24.57 43.54 -6.89
CA LEU A 10 -23.75 43.13 -5.77
C LEU A 10 -24.34 41.93 -5.04
N ILE A 11 -25.67 41.83 -4.97
CA ILE A 11 -26.37 40.73 -4.30
C ILE A 11 -26.29 39.44 -5.11
N GLU A 12 -26.34 39.49 -6.44
CA GLU A 12 -26.13 38.32 -7.30
C GLU A 12 -24.73 37.74 -7.11
N LEU A 13 -23.72 38.58 -7.02
CA LEU A 13 -22.34 38.15 -6.77
C LEU A 13 -22.23 37.50 -5.37
N LEU A 14 -22.82 38.14 -4.34
CA LEU A 14 -22.76 37.66 -2.96
C LEU A 14 -23.43 36.27 -2.80
N VAL A 15 -24.58 36.06 -3.44
CA VAL A 15 -25.27 34.76 -3.42
C VAL A 15 -24.42 33.68 -4.09
N VAL A 16 -23.83 33.97 -5.24
CA VAL A 16 -22.97 33.01 -5.95
C VAL A 16 -21.76 32.59 -5.11
N VAL A 17 -21.03 33.56 -4.53
CA VAL A 17 -19.85 33.22 -3.72
C VAL A 17 -20.21 32.46 -2.44
N THR A 18 -21.36 32.72 -1.83
CA THR A 18 -21.81 31.95 -0.65
C THR A 18 -22.14 30.51 -1.02
N ILE A 19 -22.81 30.26 -2.15
CA ILE A 19 -23.11 28.92 -2.63
C ILE A 19 -21.80 28.16 -2.95
N ILE A 20 -20.87 28.79 -3.65
CA ILE A 20 -19.57 28.18 -3.97
C ILE A 20 -18.80 27.85 -2.67
N ALA A 21 -18.80 28.72 -1.69
CA ALA A 21 -18.12 28.50 -0.41
C ALA A 21 -18.70 27.29 0.34
N ILE A 22 -20.02 27.14 0.35
CA ILE A 22 -20.68 25.98 0.98
C ILE A 22 -20.34 24.69 0.22
N LEU A 23 -20.43 24.68 -1.11
CA LEU A 23 -20.09 23.50 -1.92
C LEU A 23 -18.62 23.11 -1.78
N ALA A 24 -17.71 24.09 -1.78
CA ALA A 24 -16.28 23.85 -1.59
C ALA A 24 -15.97 23.26 -0.21
N SER A 25 -16.64 23.71 0.85
CA SER A 25 -16.42 23.18 2.20
C SER A 25 -16.80 21.69 2.33
N ILE A 26 -17.91 21.28 1.72
CA ILE A 26 -18.33 19.87 1.67
C ILE A 26 -17.34 19.05 0.83
N GLY A 27 -16.93 19.59 -0.32
CA GLY A 27 -15.98 18.92 -1.21
C GLY A 27 -14.64 18.58 -0.57
N MET A 28 -14.08 19.45 0.28
CA MET A 28 -12.80 19.24 0.94
C MET A 28 -12.79 18.03 1.88
N VAL A 29 -13.85 17.83 2.66
CA VAL A 29 -13.95 16.70 3.61
C VAL A 29 -14.08 15.37 2.87
N VAL A 30 -14.90 15.32 1.82
CA VAL A 30 -15.10 14.10 1.02
C VAL A 30 -13.84 13.72 0.26
N TYR A 31 -13.12 14.69 -0.28
CA TYR A 31 -11.93 14.48 -1.10
C TYR A 31 -10.80 13.74 -0.33
N GLY A 32 -10.57 14.07 0.93
CA GLY A 32 -9.56 13.39 1.76
C GLY A 32 -9.84 11.89 1.95
N ASN A 33 -11.10 11.53 2.20
CA ASN A 33 -11.51 10.14 2.38
C ASN A 33 -11.42 9.34 1.07
N VAL A 34 -11.80 9.95 -0.06
CA VAL A 34 -11.69 9.32 -1.38
C VAL A 34 -10.22 9.03 -1.73
N GLN A 35 -9.32 9.98 -1.48
CA GLN A 35 -7.90 9.76 -1.70
C GLN A 35 -7.33 8.64 -0.82
N LYS A 36 -7.71 8.59 0.47
CA LYS A 36 -7.30 7.52 1.39
C LYS A 36 -7.75 6.16 0.85
N SER A 37 -9.01 6.03 0.44
CA SER A 37 -9.57 4.79 -0.14
C SER A 37 -8.88 4.40 -1.45
N ALA A 38 -8.56 5.35 -2.31
CA ALA A 38 -7.85 5.09 -3.56
C ALA A 38 -6.42 4.57 -3.31
N ARG A 39 -5.70 5.13 -2.32
CA ARG A 39 -4.39 4.62 -1.93
C ARG A 39 -4.46 3.22 -1.33
N LEU A 40 -5.49 2.92 -0.53
CA LEU A 40 -5.72 1.57 -0.02
C LEU A 40 -5.94 0.58 -1.16
N ALA A 41 -6.83 0.91 -2.09
CA ALA A 41 -7.09 0.06 -3.26
C ALA A 41 -5.83 -0.18 -4.10
N LYS A 42 -4.98 0.86 -4.28
CA LYS A 42 -3.70 0.73 -4.95
C LYS A 42 -2.78 -0.26 -4.22
N ARG A 43 -2.60 -0.13 -2.91
CA ARG A 43 -1.77 -1.05 -2.10
C ARG A 43 -2.22 -2.49 -2.23
N ILE A 44 -3.54 -2.73 -2.14
CA ILE A 44 -4.13 -4.06 -2.32
C ILE A 44 -3.81 -4.61 -3.71
N GLY A 45 -3.99 -3.78 -4.74
CA GLY A 45 -3.67 -4.15 -6.11
C GLY A 45 -2.19 -4.44 -6.33
N ASP A 46 -1.30 -3.59 -5.79
CA ASP A 46 0.15 -3.75 -5.88
C ASP A 46 0.59 -5.07 -5.21
N LEU A 47 0.18 -5.32 -3.97
CA LEU A 47 0.56 -6.54 -3.24
C LEU A 47 0.04 -7.80 -3.92
N LYS A 48 -1.20 -7.80 -4.41
CA LYS A 48 -1.76 -8.95 -5.17
C LYS A 48 -1.02 -9.16 -6.50
N GLY A 49 -0.62 -8.10 -7.16
CA GLY A 49 0.19 -8.18 -8.38
C GLY A 49 1.57 -8.79 -8.11
N ILE A 50 2.22 -8.36 -7.02
CA ILE A 50 3.51 -8.92 -6.60
C ILE A 50 3.35 -10.40 -6.18
N GLU A 51 2.32 -10.73 -5.40
CA GLU A 51 2.03 -12.12 -5.00
C GLU A 51 1.87 -13.02 -6.23
N THR A 52 1.08 -12.57 -7.21
CA THR A 52 0.90 -13.31 -8.47
C THR A 52 2.23 -13.53 -9.20
N ALA A 53 3.09 -12.52 -9.25
CA ALA A 53 4.41 -12.64 -9.86
C ALA A 53 5.34 -13.61 -9.10
N ILE A 54 5.26 -13.62 -7.77
CA ILE A 54 5.99 -14.56 -6.90
C ILE A 54 5.52 -15.99 -7.14
N GLU A 55 4.23 -16.23 -7.29
CA GLU A 55 3.68 -17.56 -7.61
C GLU A 55 4.06 -18.02 -9.02
N LEU A 56 4.12 -17.12 -10.00
CA LEU A 56 4.64 -17.42 -11.33
C LEU A 56 6.12 -17.80 -11.28
N TYR A 57 6.93 -17.05 -10.51
CA TYR A 57 8.33 -17.41 -10.29
C TYR A 57 8.45 -18.81 -9.70
N ARG A 58 7.65 -19.13 -8.67
CA ARG A 58 7.64 -20.45 -8.02
C ARG A 58 7.26 -21.56 -8.99
N SER A 59 6.27 -21.33 -9.85
CA SER A 59 5.82 -22.35 -10.82
C SER A 59 6.91 -22.76 -11.80
N GLU A 60 7.85 -21.87 -12.12
CA GLU A 60 8.98 -22.15 -13.02
C GLU A 60 10.24 -22.62 -12.30
N ASN A 61 10.46 -22.18 -11.05
CA ASN A 61 11.70 -22.42 -10.31
C ASN A 61 11.54 -23.42 -9.16
N GLU A 62 10.32 -23.95 -8.94
CA GLU A 62 9.94 -24.91 -7.88
C GLU A 62 10.14 -24.38 -6.45
N LYS A 63 10.51 -23.12 -6.29
CA LYS A 63 10.76 -22.43 -5.02
C LYS A 63 10.46 -20.94 -5.14
N TYR A 64 10.19 -20.30 -4.01
CA TYR A 64 10.06 -18.85 -3.94
C TYR A 64 11.42 -18.15 -4.09
N PRO A 65 11.46 -16.87 -4.53
CA PRO A 65 12.69 -16.08 -4.53
C PRO A 65 13.35 -16.07 -3.16
N ILE A 66 14.63 -16.45 -3.07
CA ILE A 66 15.28 -16.62 -1.77
C ILE A 66 15.81 -15.29 -1.25
N SER A 67 15.41 -14.92 -0.04
CA SER A 67 15.99 -13.84 0.76
C SER A 67 15.79 -14.08 2.24
N THR A 68 16.85 -14.41 2.95
CA THR A 68 16.85 -14.69 4.39
C THR A 68 16.87 -13.44 5.26
N SER A 69 16.88 -12.27 4.66
CA SER A 69 16.77 -10.97 5.33
C SER A 69 15.66 -10.15 4.67
N TRP A 70 15.08 -9.24 5.44
CA TRP A 70 14.11 -8.29 4.89
C TRP A 70 14.72 -7.47 3.77
N ARG A 71 13.99 -7.34 2.67
CA ARG A 71 14.36 -6.55 1.50
C ARG A 71 13.29 -5.52 1.19
N SER A 72 13.71 -4.28 0.96
CA SER A 72 12.82 -3.15 0.70
C SER A 72 13.57 -2.01 0.02
N GLU A 73 12.82 -1.09 -0.58
CA GLU A 73 13.33 0.22 -0.97
C GLU A 73 13.65 1.13 0.24
N CYS A 74 13.12 0.80 1.42
CA CYS A 74 13.35 1.53 2.66
C CYS A 74 14.62 1.06 3.37
N ALA A 75 15.20 1.92 4.21
CA ALA A 75 16.51 1.68 4.83
C ALA A 75 16.53 0.41 5.70
N ASN A 76 15.45 0.10 6.43
CA ASN A 76 15.34 -1.11 7.25
C ASN A 76 15.28 -2.42 6.44
N GLY A 77 15.06 -2.34 5.13
CA GLY A 77 15.12 -3.47 4.19
C GLY A 77 16.27 -3.35 3.19
N GLY A 78 17.29 -2.56 3.51
CA GLY A 78 18.51 -2.40 2.72
C GLY A 78 18.55 -1.22 1.76
N GLY A 79 17.44 -0.43 1.64
CA GLY A 79 17.40 0.73 0.75
C GLY A 79 17.64 0.38 -0.72
N LEU A 80 17.07 -0.73 -1.16
CA LEU A 80 17.35 -1.31 -2.47
C LEU A 80 16.69 -0.51 -3.61
N ALA A 81 17.22 -0.66 -4.82
CA ALA A 81 16.48 -0.25 -6.01
C ALA A 81 15.18 -1.07 -6.13
N PRO A 82 14.10 -0.50 -6.70
CA PRO A 82 12.82 -1.20 -6.82
C PRO A 82 12.94 -2.60 -7.43
N ASP A 83 13.72 -2.72 -8.49
CA ASP A 83 13.89 -3.95 -9.24
C ASP A 83 14.69 -5.04 -8.49
N ASP A 84 15.39 -4.64 -7.43
CA ASP A 84 16.20 -5.54 -6.59
C ASP A 84 15.50 -5.99 -5.32
N VAL A 85 14.29 -5.50 -5.02
CA VAL A 85 13.56 -5.83 -3.77
C VAL A 85 13.28 -7.33 -3.68
N ILE A 86 12.81 -7.95 -4.75
CA ILE A 86 12.59 -9.41 -4.80
C ILE A 86 13.52 -10.03 -5.85
N PRO A 87 14.47 -10.88 -5.45
CA PRO A 87 15.48 -11.42 -6.36
C PRO A 87 14.86 -12.16 -7.56
N GLY A 88 15.23 -11.75 -8.77
CA GLY A 88 14.83 -12.41 -10.00
C GLY A 88 13.36 -12.20 -10.43
N LEU A 89 12.63 -11.32 -9.74
CA LEU A 89 11.23 -11.06 -10.10
C LEU A 89 11.11 -10.09 -11.28
N VAL A 90 11.90 -9.01 -11.26
CA VAL A 90 11.94 -8.00 -12.32
C VAL A 90 13.05 -8.34 -13.31
N PRO A 91 12.88 -8.14 -14.62
CA PRO A 91 11.65 -7.72 -15.33
C PRO A 91 10.78 -8.90 -15.79
N LYS A 92 11.15 -10.15 -15.52
CA LYS A 92 10.57 -11.33 -16.12
C LYS A 92 9.10 -11.57 -15.72
N TYR A 93 8.77 -11.43 -14.44
CA TYR A 93 7.45 -11.76 -13.90
C TYR A 93 6.63 -10.49 -13.59
N VAL A 94 7.30 -9.40 -13.33
CA VAL A 94 6.70 -8.06 -13.21
C VAL A 94 7.60 -7.04 -13.91
N ARG A 95 7.01 -6.12 -14.66
CA ARG A 95 7.79 -5.15 -15.45
C ARG A 95 8.62 -4.21 -14.59
N THR A 96 8.05 -3.76 -13.49
CA THR A 96 8.67 -2.83 -12.53
C THR A 96 8.06 -3.11 -11.16
N PHE A 97 8.88 -3.16 -10.12
CA PHE A 97 8.38 -3.33 -8.76
C PHE A 97 7.62 -2.08 -8.32
N PRO A 98 6.35 -2.20 -7.85
CA PRO A 98 5.59 -1.03 -7.44
C PRO A 98 6.07 -0.48 -6.10
N SER A 99 5.88 0.83 -5.92
CA SER A 99 6.17 1.50 -4.66
C SER A 99 4.89 2.03 -4.03
N ASP A 100 4.83 2.03 -2.69
CA ASP A 100 3.70 2.58 -1.95
C ASP A 100 3.52 4.08 -2.26
N PRO A 101 2.30 4.57 -2.47
CA PRO A 101 2.04 5.98 -2.80
C PRO A 101 2.44 6.96 -1.69
N ARG A 102 2.70 6.48 -0.48
CA ARG A 102 3.16 7.31 0.65
C ARG A 102 4.44 6.79 1.29
N MET A 103 5.23 6.05 0.53
CA MET A 103 6.50 5.53 1.01
C MET A 103 7.43 6.64 1.49
N ASP A 104 7.93 6.48 2.70
CA ASP A 104 9.01 7.30 3.25
C ASP A 104 10.24 6.41 3.54
N LYS A 105 11.22 6.49 2.66
CA LYS A 105 12.42 5.65 2.71
C LYS A 105 13.28 5.94 3.94
N LEU A 106 13.29 7.17 4.43
CA LEU A 106 14.12 7.59 5.57
C LEU A 106 13.52 7.18 6.90
N ASN A 107 12.21 7.37 7.05
CA ASN A 107 11.48 7.02 8.26
C ASN A 107 10.96 5.58 8.25
N ASN A 108 11.23 4.82 7.19
CA ASN A 108 10.82 3.41 7.02
C ASN A 108 9.31 3.20 7.17
N THR A 109 8.49 4.13 6.67
CA THR A 109 7.03 4.02 6.72
C THR A 109 6.43 3.75 5.35
N SER A 110 5.36 2.98 5.32
CA SER A 110 4.65 2.57 4.09
C SER A 110 5.57 1.89 3.07
N CYS A 111 6.34 0.90 3.52
CA CYS A 111 7.32 0.20 2.68
C CYS A 111 6.82 -1.19 2.30
N TYR A 112 6.88 -1.55 1.03
CA TYR A 112 6.75 -2.96 0.66
C TYR A 112 8.04 -3.69 1.01
N MET A 113 7.89 -4.79 1.76
CA MET A 113 9.00 -5.59 2.25
C MET A 113 8.78 -7.07 1.92
N TYR A 114 9.87 -7.73 1.61
CA TYR A 114 9.90 -9.15 1.28
C TYR A 114 10.96 -9.89 2.10
N ILE A 115 10.62 -11.10 2.52
CA ILE A 115 11.54 -12.07 3.12
C ILE A 115 11.08 -13.49 2.76
N SER A 116 11.98 -14.44 2.71
CA SER A 116 11.66 -15.85 2.50
C SER A 116 12.51 -16.77 3.36
N ASN A 117 12.06 -18.03 3.49
CA ASN A 117 12.90 -19.09 4.05
C ASN A 117 14.15 -19.31 3.19
N GLY A 118 15.23 -19.77 3.82
CA GLY A 118 16.50 -20.03 3.13
C GLY A 118 16.41 -21.14 2.09
N ASP A 119 15.44 -22.02 2.18
CA ASP A 119 15.15 -23.09 1.22
C ASP A 119 14.12 -22.69 0.14
N GLY A 120 13.52 -21.49 0.27
CA GLY A 120 12.48 -21.02 -0.64
C GLY A 120 11.14 -21.72 -0.48
N SER A 121 10.88 -22.36 0.66
CA SER A 121 9.62 -23.07 0.94
C SER A 121 8.46 -22.14 1.29
N GLY A 122 8.76 -20.89 1.67
CA GLY A 122 7.76 -19.91 2.07
C GLY A 122 8.28 -18.47 2.01
N PHE A 123 7.36 -17.50 2.03
CA PHE A 123 7.68 -16.07 2.01
C PHE A 123 6.69 -15.24 2.84
N LYS A 124 7.13 -14.03 3.20
CA LYS A 124 6.27 -12.92 3.62
C LYS A 124 6.46 -11.73 2.69
N LEU A 125 5.36 -11.14 2.28
CA LEU A 125 5.27 -9.91 1.52
C LEU A 125 4.35 -8.96 2.27
N ILE A 126 4.88 -7.89 2.83
CA ILE A 126 4.12 -6.97 3.69
C ILE A 126 4.21 -5.54 3.19
N ASN A 127 3.22 -4.73 3.55
CA ASN A 127 3.34 -3.28 3.61
C ASN A 127 3.60 -2.89 5.06
N PHE A 128 4.81 -2.41 5.32
CA PHE A 128 5.31 -2.15 6.66
C PHE A 128 4.99 -0.73 7.11
N GLN A 129 4.48 -0.57 8.35
CA GLN A 129 4.19 0.72 9.00
C GLN A 129 3.39 1.72 8.16
N ILE A 130 2.17 1.35 7.79
CA ILE A 130 1.27 2.23 7.05
C ILE A 130 0.74 3.33 7.98
N SER A 131 1.32 4.52 7.89
CA SER A 131 1.05 5.64 8.81
C SER A 131 -0.38 6.22 8.76
N GLU A 132 -1.11 5.97 7.68
CA GLU A 132 -2.45 6.56 7.47
C GLU A 132 -3.62 5.62 7.79
N PHE A 133 -3.33 4.38 8.23
CA PHE A 133 -4.35 3.39 8.58
C PHE A 133 -4.13 2.87 10.00
N THR A 134 -5.24 2.63 10.68
CA THR A 134 -5.27 1.89 11.94
C THR A 134 -5.55 0.40 11.65
N PRO A 135 -5.25 -0.52 12.59
CA PRO A 135 -5.63 -1.93 12.43
C PRO A 135 -7.11 -2.12 12.07
N ALA A 136 -8.02 -1.31 12.63
CA ALA A 136 -9.44 -1.37 12.32
C ALA A 136 -9.78 -1.06 10.85
N ASP A 137 -8.99 -0.24 10.18
CA ASP A 137 -9.25 0.12 8.78
C ASP A 137 -9.02 -1.06 7.81
N TYR A 138 -8.11 -1.99 8.12
CA TYR A 138 -7.77 -3.11 7.23
C TYR A 138 -8.17 -4.50 7.77
N LEU A 139 -8.53 -4.66 9.04
CA LEU A 139 -9.08 -5.91 9.57
C LEU A 139 -10.35 -6.39 8.83
N GLY A 140 -11.08 -5.48 8.20
CA GLY A 140 -12.21 -5.82 7.32
C GLY A 140 -11.81 -6.29 5.91
N GLN A 141 -10.54 -6.18 5.52
CA GLN A 141 -10.03 -6.54 4.19
C GLN A 141 -9.58 -8.01 4.16
N ARG A 142 -10.53 -8.92 4.26
CA ARG A 142 -10.34 -10.38 4.44
C ARG A 142 -9.43 -11.12 3.44
N GLY A 143 -8.75 -10.47 2.54
CA GLY A 143 -7.84 -11.12 1.61
C GLY A 143 -6.37 -10.81 1.85
N LEU A 144 -6.08 -9.86 2.76
CA LEU A 144 -4.74 -9.34 3.02
C LEU A 144 -4.29 -9.52 4.45
N VAL A 145 -5.24 -9.74 5.35
CA VAL A 145 -5.00 -9.83 6.78
C VAL A 145 -5.63 -11.11 7.28
N ASP A 146 -4.84 -11.97 7.86
CA ASP A 146 -5.35 -13.04 8.71
C ASP A 146 -5.50 -12.45 10.13
N PRO A 147 -6.73 -12.22 10.63
CA PRO A 147 -6.94 -11.59 11.93
C PRO A 147 -6.33 -12.38 13.10
N ALA A 148 -6.06 -13.65 12.91
CA ALA A 148 -5.39 -14.50 13.91
C ALA A 148 -3.88 -14.29 13.93
N LYS A 149 -3.32 -13.68 12.88
CA LYS A 149 -1.88 -13.57 12.66
C LYS A 149 -1.40 -12.12 12.55
N ASP A 150 -2.28 -11.21 12.13
CA ASP A 150 -1.99 -9.78 12.07
C ASP A 150 -2.16 -9.16 13.45
N GLY A 151 -1.05 -8.74 14.04
CA GLY A 151 -1.02 -8.29 15.43
C GLY A 151 -1.26 -9.41 16.44
N GLY A 152 -1.37 -10.65 15.99
CA GLY A 152 -1.52 -11.85 16.82
C GLY A 152 -0.26 -12.20 17.60
N SER A 153 -0.31 -13.31 18.34
CA SER A 153 0.84 -13.85 19.07
C SER A 153 1.79 -14.63 18.15
N ASP A 154 3.06 -14.69 18.52
CA ASP A 154 4.03 -15.57 17.88
C ASP A 154 3.48 -17.02 17.70
N PRO A 155 3.90 -17.73 16.65
CA PRO A 155 4.96 -17.37 15.70
C PRO A 155 4.48 -16.67 14.41
N CYS A 156 3.20 -16.37 14.29
CA CYS A 156 2.58 -15.99 13.02
C CYS A 156 2.21 -14.51 12.92
N ARG A 157 3.03 -13.63 13.40
CA ARG A 157 2.86 -12.19 13.19
C ARG A 157 3.33 -11.78 11.80
N VAL A 158 2.65 -10.81 11.18
CA VAL A 158 3.02 -10.31 9.84
C VAL A 158 4.41 -9.67 9.87
N ASP A 159 4.77 -8.97 10.93
CA ASP A 159 6.03 -8.22 11.04
C ASP A 159 6.63 -8.25 12.45
N GLY A 160 6.49 -9.33 13.19
CA GLY A 160 7.02 -9.42 14.54
C GLY A 160 6.32 -8.52 15.56
N GLY A 161 5.12 -8.03 15.28
CA GLY A 161 4.29 -7.29 16.23
C GLY A 161 4.05 -5.82 15.92
N ASN A 162 4.27 -5.37 14.69
CA ASN A 162 3.86 -4.03 14.28
C ASN A 162 2.41 -4.06 13.76
N PRO A 163 1.44 -3.50 14.52
CA PRO A 163 0.03 -3.59 14.18
C PRO A 163 -0.39 -2.73 12.98
N GLN A 164 0.52 -1.96 12.40
CA GLN A 164 0.29 -1.13 11.21
C GLN A 164 0.83 -1.78 9.94
N SER A 165 1.25 -3.03 10.01
CA SER A 165 1.74 -3.80 8.87
C SER A 165 0.77 -4.90 8.50
N TRP A 166 0.62 -5.16 7.20
CA TRP A 166 -0.24 -6.20 6.67
C TRP A 166 0.23 -6.67 5.29
N GLY A 167 -0.10 -7.89 4.92
CA GLY A 167 0.35 -8.44 3.65
C GLY A 167 0.01 -9.92 3.47
N PHE A 168 0.73 -10.56 2.57
CA PHE A 168 0.62 -11.97 2.26
C PHE A 168 1.79 -12.77 2.86
N TYR A 169 1.51 -13.98 3.29
CA TYR A 169 2.55 -14.90 3.72
C TYR A 169 2.08 -16.34 3.55
N THR A 170 3.02 -17.24 3.32
CA THR A 170 2.77 -18.67 3.33
C THR A 170 2.84 -19.21 4.75
N TYR A 171 2.12 -20.31 5.04
CA TYR A 171 2.16 -20.92 6.36
C TYR A 171 3.58 -21.29 6.81
N ASN A 172 4.42 -21.76 5.90
CA ASN A 172 5.82 -22.12 6.18
C ASN A 172 6.71 -20.93 6.55
N ALA A 173 6.28 -19.71 6.25
CA ALA A 173 7.01 -18.47 6.57
C ALA A 173 6.46 -17.76 7.81
N CYS A 174 5.59 -18.41 8.56
CA CYS A 174 4.90 -17.85 9.71
C CYS A 174 5.86 -17.35 10.81
N SER A 175 7.01 -18.00 10.95
CA SER A 175 8.05 -17.70 11.96
C SER A 175 9.17 -16.77 11.45
N LEU A 176 9.09 -16.26 10.23
CA LEU A 176 10.07 -15.32 9.66
C LEU A 176 9.94 -13.94 10.26
#